data_c31acd7a208ef01e9f0e9ccdc436bfd4
#
_entry.id   c31acd7a208ef01e9f0e9ccdc436bfd4
#
_cell.length_a   1.000
_cell.length_b   1.000
_cell.length_c   1.000
_cell.angle_alpha   90.00
_cell.angle_beta   90.00
_cell.angle_gamma   90.00
#
_symmetry.space_group_name_H-M   'P 1'
#
loop_
_entity.id
_entity.type
_entity.pdbx_description
1 polymer ?
#
loop_
_entity_poly.entity_id
_entity_poly.type
_entity_poly.pdbx_seq_one_letter_code
_entity_poly.pdbx_strand_id
1 'polypeptide(L)'
;MLPQQITLPIIGIVNSPLKQKFGTPRQPNLVDINATISMLPPYNVLSAFEGIAQFSHLWIIWQFHQNRINPNQSNFQPTVRPPRLGGNQKIGVFASRSMYRPANIGLSVVKFSHIENSEEGLRLHIIGGDMVDGTPVIDIKPYLPYSDSIDDAIAGYASQKPVIKSVHWHPDLLQDLSHIAIKSQLKPTDWQTIEQLIAQDPRPAYRQQALNSPFVMRYQNVDVHFSQIAESVLQIQAIELLN
;
A
#
# COMPACT_ATOMS: atom_id res chain seq x y z
N MET A 1 -16.18 -5.47 -34.79
CA MET A 1 -16.11 -6.22 -33.51
C MET A 1 -15.26 -5.39 -32.57
N LEU A 2 -15.71 -5.09 -31.34
CA LEU A 2 -14.88 -4.34 -30.37
C LEU A 2 -13.72 -5.23 -29.89
N PRO A 3 -12.54 -4.68 -29.63
CA PRO A 3 -11.42 -5.46 -29.11
C PRO A 3 -11.79 -6.00 -27.72
N GLN A 4 -11.46 -7.28 -27.48
CA GLN A 4 -11.69 -7.93 -26.18
C GLN A 4 -10.59 -7.60 -25.16
N GLN A 5 -9.48 -7.05 -25.60
CA GLN A 5 -8.33 -6.68 -24.78
C GLN A 5 -7.77 -5.34 -25.24
N ILE A 6 -7.20 -4.60 -24.30
CA ILE A 6 -6.45 -3.37 -24.53
C ILE A 6 -5.04 -3.55 -23.99
N THR A 7 -4.07 -2.94 -24.63
CA THR A 7 -2.69 -2.84 -24.13
C THR A 7 -2.48 -1.44 -23.60
N LEU A 8 -1.95 -1.33 -22.37
CA LEU A 8 -1.66 -0.08 -21.71
C LEU A 8 -0.14 0.05 -21.50
N PRO A 9 0.44 1.25 -21.66
CA PRO A 9 1.85 1.48 -21.38
C PRO A 9 2.11 1.41 -19.88
N ILE A 10 3.33 1.05 -19.48
CA ILE A 10 3.87 1.25 -18.15
C ILE A 10 4.71 2.52 -18.20
N ILE A 11 4.26 3.57 -17.50
CA ILE A 11 4.90 4.88 -17.52
C ILE A 11 5.92 5.08 -16.41
N GLY A 12 5.86 4.24 -15.36
CA GLY A 12 6.75 4.32 -14.21
C GLY A 12 6.65 3.10 -13.31
N ILE A 13 7.57 3.01 -12.37
CA ILE A 13 7.63 1.93 -11.36
C ILE A 13 7.67 2.55 -9.98
N VAL A 14 6.83 2.04 -9.08
CA VAL A 14 6.81 2.46 -7.66
C VAL A 14 8.02 1.89 -6.93
N ASN A 15 8.74 2.75 -6.21
CA ASN A 15 9.72 2.36 -5.21
C ASN A 15 9.13 2.65 -3.83
N SER A 16 8.86 1.60 -3.09
CA SER A 16 8.14 1.64 -1.82
C SER A 16 8.89 0.87 -0.72
N PRO A 17 8.78 1.29 0.54
CA PRO A 17 9.26 0.48 1.66
C PRO A 17 8.47 -0.81 1.85
N LEU A 18 7.29 -0.94 1.24
CA LEU A 18 6.43 -2.11 1.34
C LEU A 18 6.91 -3.21 0.37
N LYS A 19 7.64 -4.19 0.89
CA LYS A 19 8.27 -5.24 0.06
C LYS A 19 7.37 -6.47 -0.18
N GLN A 20 6.22 -6.55 0.47
CA GLN A 20 5.28 -7.67 0.37
C GLN A 20 3.84 -7.22 0.58
N LYS A 21 2.87 -8.05 0.16
CA LYS A 21 1.43 -7.77 0.34
C LYS A 21 1.00 -7.73 1.81
N PHE A 22 1.60 -8.56 2.66
CA PHE A 22 1.32 -8.55 4.10
C PHE A 22 1.90 -7.28 4.72
N GLY A 23 1.07 -6.55 5.46
CA GLY A 23 1.43 -5.24 6.01
C GLY A 23 1.10 -4.05 5.09
N THR A 24 0.86 -4.28 3.78
CA THR A 24 0.41 -3.21 2.90
C THR A 24 -0.99 -2.71 3.31
N PRO A 25 -1.19 -1.38 3.45
CA PRO A 25 -2.50 -0.83 3.76
C PRO A 25 -3.56 -1.27 2.76
N ARG A 26 -4.77 -1.53 3.24
CA ARG A 26 -5.88 -2.01 2.38
C ARG A 26 -6.49 -0.92 1.51
N GLN A 27 -6.18 0.34 1.79
CA GLN A 27 -6.61 1.53 1.06
C GLN A 27 -5.53 2.60 1.18
N PRO A 28 -5.42 3.53 0.23
CA PRO A 28 -4.51 4.67 0.34
C PRO A 28 -4.90 5.58 1.51
N ASN A 29 -3.97 6.40 1.97
CA ASN A 29 -4.13 7.39 3.03
C ASN A 29 -4.57 6.84 4.41
N LEU A 30 -4.36 5.55 4.66
CA LEU A 30 -4.50 4.97 6.01
C LEU A 30 -3.20 5.07 6.80
N VAL A 31 -2.07 5.17 6.13
CA VAL A 31 -0.72 5.32 6.68
C VAL A 31 0.08 6.28 5.81
N ASP A 32 0.87 7.15 6.41
CA ASP A 32 1.73 8.11 5.71
C ASP A 32 3.02 7.44 5.21
N ILE A 33 2.90 6.69 4.13
CA ILE A 33 4.02 5.98 3.51
C ILE A 33 4.66 6.86 2.47
N ASN A 34 5.94 7.19 2.65
CA ASN A 34 6.74 7.84 1.62
C ASN A 34 7.15 6.83 0.56
N ALA A 35 6.86 7.14 -0.70
CA ALA A 35 7.23 6.34 -1.85
C ALA A 35 7.60 7.24 -3.03
N THR A 36 8.26 6.66 -4.03
CA THR A 36 8.57 7.36 -5.28
C THR A 36 8.09 6.56 -6.47
N ILE A 37 7.81 7.26 -7.57
CA ILE A 37 7.55 6.64 -8.86
C ILE A 37 8.71 7.04 -9.77
N SER A 38 9.57 6.08 -10.12
CA SER A 38 10.61 6.27 -11.13
C SER A 38 9.98 6.23 -12.51
N MET A 39 10.06 7.34 -13.23
CA MET A 39 9.46 7.46 -14.57
C MET A 39 10.29 6.72 -15.60
N LEU A 40 9.64 6.04 -16.55
CA LEU A 40 10.28 5.27 -17.60
C LEU A 40 10.32 6.05 -18.92
N PRO A 41 11.32 5.82 -19.80
CA PRO A 41 11.32 6.36 -21.15
C PRO A 41 10.12 5.84 -21.98
N PRO A 42 9.49 6.66 -22.81
CA PRO A 42 9.78 8.06 -23.08
C PRO A 42 9.08 9.06 -22.16
N TYR A 43 8.45 8.61 -21.08
CA TYR A 43 7.60 9.42 -20.16
C TYR A 43 8.39 10.19 -19.11
N ASN A 44 9.71 9.96 -19.00
CA ASN A 44 10.62 10.59 -18.05
C ASN A 44 11.11 11.98 -18.49
N VAL A 45 10.21 12.79 -19.01
CA VAL A 45 10.48 14.15 -19.50
C VAL A 45 9.81 15.18 -18.59
N LEU A 46 10.58 16.16 -18.11
CA LEU A 46 10.11 17.14 -17.14
C LEU A 46 8.91 17.97 -17.62
N SER A 47 8.86 18.26 -18.94
CA SER A 47 7.75 19.00 -19.53
C SER A 47 6.38 18.31 -19.41
N ALA A 48 6.34 16.96 -19.24
CA ALA A 48 5.10 16.24 -19.00
C ALA A 48 4.51 16.53 -17.58
N PHE A 49 5.27 17.13 -16.70
CA PHE A 49 4.91 17.43 -15.31
C PHE A 49 4.74 18.94 -15.07
N GLU A 50 4.80 19.78 -16.10
CA GLU A 50 4.54 21.20 -15.95
C GLU A 50 3.17 21.45 -15.35
N GLY A 51 3.13 22.27 -14.28
CA GLY A 51 1.88 22.58 -13.57
C GLY A 51 1.45 21.58 -12.51
N ILE A 52 2.04 20.38 -12.42
CA ILE A 52 1.63 19.35 -11.45
C ILE A 52 1.79 19.82 -9.99
N ALA A 53 2.74 20.70 -9.71
CA ALA A 53 2.99 21.27 -8.37
C ALA A 53 1.83 22.13 -7.83
N GLN A 54 0.86 22.49 -8.67
CA GLN A 54 -0.36 23.20 -8.25
C GLN A 54 -1.39 22.26 -7.60
N PHE A 55 -1.19 20.95 -7.69
CA PHE A 55 -2.12 19.95 -7.15
C PHE A 55 -1.53 19.31 -5.90
N SER A 56 -2.34 19.18 -4.86
CA SER A 56 -1.93 18.54 -3.60
C SER A 56 -2.04 17.02 -3.65
N HIS A 57 -2.92 16.49 -4.49
CA HIS A 57 -3.19 15.05 -4.60
C HIS A 57 -3.30 14.62 -6.06
N LEU A 58 -2.94 13.36 -6.29
CA LEU A 58 -2.93 12.73 -7.60
C LEU A 58 -3.64 11.38 -7.53
N TRP A 59 -4.37 11.04 -8.59
CA TRP A 59 -4.76 9.68 -8.91
C TRP A 59 -3.58 8.95 -9.52
N ILE A 60 -3.24 7.78 -8.96
CA ILE A 60 -2.30 6.83 -9.55
C ILE A 60 -3.08 5.62 -10.02
N ILE A 61 -2.98 5.32 -11.31
CA ILE A 61 -3.54 4.12 -11.93
C ILE A 61 -2.39 3.13 -12.11
N TRP A 62 -2.54 1.95 -11.50
CA TRP A 62 -1.45 0.98 -11.38
C TRP A 62 -1.92 -0.45 -11.52
N GLN A 63 -1.01 -1.41 -11.65
CA GLN A 63 -1.32 -2.82 -11.86
C GLN A 63 -0.98 -3.66 -10.63
N PHE A 64 -1.88 -4.57 -10.24
CA PHE A 64 -1.61 -5.63 -9.27
C PHE A 64 -0.67 -6.69 -9.86
N HIS A 65 0.63 -6.38 -9.95
CA HIS A 65 1.63 -7.20 -10.63
C HIS A 65 2.00 -8.49 -9.90
N GLN A 66 1.81 -8.56 -8.58
CA GLN A 66 2.12 -9.75 -7.78
C GLN A 66 0.98 -10.77 -7.70
N ASN A 67 -0.08 -10.60 -8.47
CA ASN A 67 -1.11 -11.63 -8.54
C ASN A 67 -0.61 -12.82 -9.36
N ARG A 68 -0.69 -14.02 -8.76
CA ARG A 68 -0.38 -15.25 -9.50
C ARG A 68 -1.45 -15.45 -10.57
N ILE A 69 -1.04 -15.33 -11.83
CA ILE A 69 -1.87 -15.65 -12.99
C ILE A 69 -1.63 -17.12 -13.29
N ASN A 70 -2.67 -17.94 -13.23
CA ASN A 70 -2.60 -19.30 -13.75
C ASN A 70 -2.98 -19.24 -15.24
N PRO A 71 -2.04 -19.48 -16.17
CA PRO A 71 -2.31 -19.35 -17.61
C PRO A 71 -3.35 -20.37 -18.11
N ASN A 72 -3.60 -21.44 -17.35
CA ASN A 72 -4.53 -22.51 -17.71
C ASN A 72 -5.94 -22.36 -17.10
N GLN A 73 -6.19 -21.31 -16.34
CA GLN A 73 -7.49 -21.06 -15.74
C GLN A 73 -7.96 -19.64 -16.02
N SER A 74 -9.26 -19.45 -16.23
CA SER A 74 -9.85 -18.12 -16.19
C SER A 74 -9.53 -17.48 -14.84
N ASN A 75 -8.77 -16.39 -14.85
CA ASN A 75 -8.42 -15.65 -13.63
C ASN A 75 -9.62 -14.87 -13.07
N PHE A 76 -10.75 -14.88 -13.76
CA PHE A 76 -11.94 -14.19 -13.33
C PHE A 76 -12.64 -14.97 -12.23
N GLN A 77 -12.65 -14.39 -11.04
CA GLN A 77 -13.41 -14.87 -9.90
C GLN A 77 -14.61 -13.94 -9.70
N PRO A 78 -15.84 -14.41 -9.98
CA PRO A 78 -17.04 -13.58 -9.89
C PRO A 78 -17.36 -13.13 -8.46
N THR A 79 -16.85 -13.86 -7.46
CA THR A 79 -17.06 -13.53 -6.04
C THR A 79 -15.75 -13.55 -5.26
N VAL A 80 -15.67 -12.70 -4.26
CA VAL A 80 -14.53 -12.56 -3.33
C VAL A 80 -15.02 -12.56 -1.89
N ARG A 81 -14.10 -12.77 -0.93
CA ARG A 81 -14.38 -12.69 0.51
C ARG A 81 -13.59 -11.54 1.13
N PRO A 82 -14.19 -10.35 1.26
CA PRO A 82 -13.51 -9.21 1.85
C PRO A 82 -13.17 -9.50 3.33
N PRO A 83 -11.96 -9.16 3.78
CA PRO A 83 -11.58 -9.28 5.19
C PRO A 83 -12.51 -8.53 6.14
N ARG A 84 -13.06 -7.39 5.72
CA ARG A 84 -14.04 -6.60 6.49
C ARG A 84 -15.33 -7.34 6.84
N LEU A 85 -15.70 -8.34 6.04
CA LEU A 85 -16.85 -9.21 6.26
C LEU A 85 -16.44 -10.51 6.98
N GLY A 86 -15.36 -10.48 7.78
CA GLY A 86 -14.84 -11.63 8.51
C GLY A 86 -14.21 -12.72 7.64
N GLY A 87 -14.05 -12.47 6.33
CA GLY A 87 -13.48 -13.44 5.39
C GLY A 87 -14.38 -14.63 5.02
N ASN A 88 -15.58 -14.73 5.58
CA ASN A 88 -16.53 -15.84 5.34
C ASN A 88 -17.63 -15.45 4.35
N GLN A 89 -18.10 -14.23 4.38
CA GLN A 89 -19.15 -13.75 3.48
C GLN A 89 -18.59 -13.47 2.09
N LYS A 90 -19.26 -14.01 1.06
CA LYS A 90 -18.95 -13.75 -0.36
C LYS A 90 -19.74 -12.53 -0.86
N ILE A 91 -19.09 -11.71 -1.67
CA ILE A 91 -19.73 -10.65 -2.44
C ILE A 91 -19.22 -10.66 -3.88
N GLY A 92 -19.93 -10.01 -4.78
CA GLY A 92 -19.48 -9.84 -6.17
C GLY A 92 -18.15 -9.09 -6.25
N VAL A 93 -17.26 -9.47 -7.17
CA VAL A 93 -15.95 -8.83 -7.34
C VAL A 93 -16.09 -7.34 -7.65
N PHE A 94 -17.13 -6.94 -8.39
CA PHE A 94 -17.40 -5.54 -8.74
C PHE A 94 -17.99 -4.73 -7.58
N ALA A 95 -18.53 -5.40 -6.55
CA ALA A 95 -18.91 -4.76 -5.30
C ALA A 95 -17.75 -4.66 -4.30
N SER A 96 -16.52 -4.85 -4.73
CA SER A 96 -15.31 -4.80 -3.91
C SER A 96 -14.17 -4.05 -4.61
N ARG A 97 -13.10 -3.74 -3.87
CA ARG A 97 -11.81 -3.25 -4.41
C ARG A 97 -10.76 -4.36 -4.44
N SER A 98 -11.19 -5.59 -4.73
CA SER A 98 -10.30 -6.75 -4.77
C SER A 98 -9.27 -6.66 -5.89
N MET A 99 -8.08 -7.17 -5.64
CA MET A 99 -7.00 -7.32 -6.63
C MET A 99 -7.33 -8.36 -7.73
N TYR A 100 -8.36 -9.19 -7.53
CA TYR A 100 -8.79 -10.23 -8.49
C TYR A 100 -9.83 -9.72 -9.49
N ARG A 101 -9.78 -8.43 -9.80
CA ARG A 101 -10.60 -7.80 -10.85
C ARG A 101 -10.11 -8.23 -12.23
N PRO A 102 -10.98 -8.27 -13.26
CA PRO A 102 -10.58 -8.73 -14.60
C PRO A 102 -9.38 -7.98 -15.19
N ALA A 103 -9.31 -6.66 -14.97
CA ALA A 103 -8.22 -5.83 -15.49
C ALA A 103 -6.98 -5.79 -14.58
N ASN A 104 -7.04 -6.32 -13.35
CA ASN A 104 -5.97 -6.22 -12.34
C ASN A 104 -5.45 -4.79 -12.10
N ILE A 105 -6.31 -3.79 -12.29
CA ILE A 105 -5.95 -2.37 -12.14
C ILE A 105 -6.34 -1.90 -10.74
N GLY A 106 -5.40 -1.22 -10.08
CA GLY A 106 -5.59 -0.45 -8.86
C GLY A 106 -5.74 1.04 -9.18
N LEU A 107 -6.42 1.77 -8.30
CA LEU A 107 -6.63 3.20 -8.37
C LEU A 107 -6.49 3.78 -6.97
N SER A 108 -5.50 4.66 -6.78
CA SER A 108 -5.18 5.24 -5.47
C SER A 108 -5.02 6.75 -5.57
N VAL A 109 -5.68 7.47 -4.67
CA VAL A 109 -5.38 8.89 -4.45
C VAL A 109 -4.22 8.97 -3.47
N VAL A 110 -3.17 9.69 -3.85
CA VAL A 110 -1.99 9.90 -3.02
C VAL A 110 -1.70 11.39 -2.89
N LYS A 111 -1.06 11.79 -1.80
CA LYS A 111 -0.56 13.15 -1.66
C LYS A 111 0.69 13.33 -2.54
N PHE A 112 0.71 14.36 -3.35
CA PHE A 112 1.89 14.78 -4.10
C PHE A 112 2.86 15.50 -3.15
N SER A 113 4.15 15.18 -3.25
CA SER A 113 5.21 15.86 -2.50
C SER A 113 6.01 16.79 -3.41
N HIS A 114 6.80 16.23 -4.31
CA HIS A 114 7.63 16.99 -5.25
C HIS A 114 8.09 16.09 -6.40
N ILE A 115 8.73 16.71 -7.40
CA ILE A 115 9.47 16.01 -8.45
C ILE A 115 10.96 16.19 -8.18
N GLU A 116 11.68 15.09 -8.30
CA GLU A 116 13.13 15.04 -8.36
C GLU A 116 13.56 14.73 -9.79
N ASN A 117 14.43 15.58 -10.35
CA ASN A 117 15.05 15.34 -11.64
C ASN A 117 16.56 15.34 -11.46
N SER A 118 17.18 14.18 -11.48
CA SER A 118 18.59 13.96 -11.24
C SER A 118 19.24 13.14 -12.36
N GLU A 119 20.56 12.90 -12.28
CA GLU A 119 21.26 12.00 -13.21
C GLU A 119 20.71 10.56 -13.16
N GLU A 120 20.09 10.16 -12.04
CA GLU A 120 19.46 8.85 -11.87
C GLU A 120 18.06 8.78 -12.53
N GLY A 121 17.56 9.89 -13.06
CA GLY A 121 16.28 10.00 -13.74
C GLY A 121 15.26 10.85 -13.02
N LEU A 122 14.05 10.87 -13.59
CA LEU A 122 12.92 11.65 -13.07
C LEU A 122 12.09 10.79 -12.13
N ARG A 123 11.88 11.29 -10.90
CA ARG A 123 11.10 10.64 -9.85
C ARG A 123 9.98 11.55 -9.34
N LEU A 124 8.81 10.98 -9.20
CA LEU A 124 7.67 11.63 -8.55
C LEU A 124 7.56 11.14 -7.11
N HIS A 125 7.69 12.04 -6.13
CA HIS A 125 7.57 11.72 -4.71
C HIS A 125 6.12 11.83 -4.24
N ILE A 126 5.62 10.78 -3.59
CA ILE A 126 4.24 10.65 -3.13
C ILE A 126 4.18 10.16 -1.68
N ILE A 127 3.06 10.45 -1.01
CA ILE A 127 2.79 10.01 0.36
C ILE A 127 1.41 9.35 0.42
N GLY A 128 1.27 8.31 1.23
CA GLY A 128 -0.01 7.63 1.50
C GLY A 128 -0.40 6.57 0.49
N GLY A 129 0.54 6.08 -0.32
CA GLY A 129 0.29 5.00 -1.27
C GLY A 129 0.07 3.63 -0.59
N ASP A 130 -0.75 2.79 -1.22
CA ASP A 130 -1.03 1.40 -0.84
C ASP A 130 -0.45 0.40 -1.84
N MET A 131 0.65 0.78 -2.47
CA MET A 131 1.33 0.03 -3.52
C MET A 131 2.62 -0.60 -2.98
N VAL A 132 2.82 -1.88 -3.28
CA VAL A 132 4.09 -2.57 -2.97
C VAL A 132 5.20 -2.13 -3.92
N ASP A 133 6.43 -2.35 -3.49
CA ASP A 133 7.61 -2.09 -4.29
C ASP A 133 7.57 -2.80 -5.66
N GLY A 134 8.07 -2.14 -6.71
CA GLY A 134 8.04 -2.67 -8.07
C GLY A 134 6.67 -2.58 -8.77
N THR A 135 5.67 -1.92 -8.17
CA THR A 135 4.33 -1.80 -8.79
C THR A 135 4.40 -0.97 -10.07
N PRO A 136 3.94 -1.51 -11.23
CA PRO A 136 3.85 -0.77 -12.48
C PRO A 136 2.76 0.30 -12.41
N VAL A 137 3.11 1.52 -12.83
CA VAL A 137 2.18 2.65 -12.97
C VAL A 137 1.79 2.79 -14.43
N ILE A 138 0.49 2.95 -14.66
CA ILE A 138 -0.13 3.02 -15.99
C ILE A 138 -0.46 4.47 -16.35
N ASP A 139 -0.94 5.27 -15.38
CA ASP A 139 -1.32 6.66 -15.60
C ASP A 139 -1.28 7.46 -14.31
N ILE A 140 -1.16 8.78 -14.42
CA ILE A 140 -1.18 9.75 -13.34
C ILE A 140 -2.12 10.89 -13.74
N LYS A 141 -3.07 11.26 -12.84
CA LYS A 141 -3.99 12.37 -13.06
C LYS A 141 -4.09 13.25 -11.83
N PRO A 142 -4.29 14.56 -11.96
CA PRO A 142 -4.64 15.41 -10.83
C PRO A 142 -5.96 14.96 -10.18
N TYR A 143 -6.02 15.03 -8.84
CA TYR A 143 -7.25 14.89 -8.10
C TYR A 143 -7.97 16.25 -8.05
N LEU A 144 -9.24 16.27 -8.46
CA LEU A 144 -10.08 17.47 -8.51
C LEU A 144 -11.21 17.37 -7.49
N PRO A 145 -11.13 18.04 -6.31
CA PRO A 145 -12.12 17.87 -5.25
C PRO A 145 -13.57 18.09 -5.70
N TYR A 146 -13.81 19.07 -6.56
CA TYR A 146 -15.18 19.38 -7.03
C TYR A 146 -15.79 18.29 -7.92
N SER A 147 -14.96 17.40 -8.49
CA SER A 147 -15.36 16.31 -9.40
C SER A 147 -15.23 14.94 -8.74
N ASP A 148 -14.20 14.74 -7.93
CA ASP A 148 -13.80 13.42 -7.43
C ASP A 148 -14.33 13.15 -6.02
N SER A 149 -14.69 14.21 -5.25
CA SER A 149 -15.31 14.07 -3.93
C SER A 149 -16.83 14.10 -4.05
N ILE A 150 -17.48 13.06 -3.52
CA ILE A 150 -18.94 12.95 -3.47
C ILE A 150 -19.33 12.80 -1.99
N ASP A 151 -19.82 13.88 -1.39
CA ASP A 151 -20.02 13.98 0.06
C ASP A 151 -21.14 13.07 0.58
N ASP A 152 -22.16 12.80 -0.22
CA ASP A 152 -23.31 11.94 0.10
C ASP A 152 -23.15 10.49 -0.37
N ALA A 153 -21.95 10.09 -0.78
CA ALA A 153 -21.69 8.73 -1.26
C ALA A 153 -21.89 7.67 -0.16
N ILE A 154 -22.68 6.63 -0.49
CA ILE A 154 -22.91 5.49 0.39
C ILE A 154 -21.86 4.40 0.14
N ALA A 155 -21.08 4.06 1.17
CA ALA A 155 -19.97 3.12 1.07
C ALA A 155 -20.33 1.65 1.42
N GLY A 156 -21.61 1.33 1.62
CA GLY A 156 -22.09 -0.03 1.92
C GLY A 156 -21.37 -0.64 3.12
N TYR A 157 -20.86 -1.87 2.98
CA TYR A 157 -20.13 -2.58 4.05
C TYR A 157 -18.79 -1.91 4.45
N ALA A 158 -18.34 -0.92 3.70
CA ALA A 158 -17.07 -0.20 3.93
C ALA A 158 -17.27 1.21 4.51
N SER A 159 -18.43 1.52 5.07
CA SER A 159 -18.79 2.84 5.62
C SER A 159 -17.93 3.28 6.82
N GLN A 160 -17.44 2.34 7.61
CA GLN A 160 -16.59 2.64 8.77
C GLN A 160 -15.10 2.60 8.40
N LYS A 161 -14.30 3.52 8.94
CA LYS A 161 -12.84 3.39 8.87
C LYS A 161 -12.37 2.14 9.63
N PRO A 162 -11.24 1.52 9.26
CA PRO A 162 -10.66 0.46 10.09
C PRO A 162 -10.40 0.93 11.51
N VAL A 163 -10.66 0.05 12.49
CA VAL A 163 -10.28 0.31 13.89
C VAL A 163 -8.77 0.24 13.98
N ILE A 164 -8.17 1.26 14.57
CA ILE A 164 -6.72 1.34 14.81
C ILE A 164 -6.43 0.77 16.19
N LYS A 165 -5.48 -0.15 16.27
CA LYS A 165 -4.99 -0.73 17.53
C LYS A 165 -3.83 0.09 18.09
N SER A 166 -3.67 0.04 19.43
CA SER A 166 -2.46 0.56 20.08
C SER A 166 -1.26 -0.32 19.74
N VAL A 167 -0.11 0.30 19.53
CA VAL A 167 1.15 -0.41 19.28
C VAL A 167 2.15 -0.05 20.36
N HIS A 168 2.73 -1.07 20.97
CA HIS A 168 3.78 -0.91 21.98
C HIS A 168 5.06 -1.59 21.49
N TRP A 169 6.19 -1.06 21.88
CA TRP A 169 7.49 -1.69 21.67
C TRP A 169 7.84 -2.53 22.91
N HIS A 170 8.45 -3.71 22.66
CA HIS A 170 8.99 -4.48 23.78
C HIS A 170 10.11 -3.68 24.46
N PRO A 171 10.16 -3.62 25.81
CA PRO A 171 11.15 -2.81 26.54
C PRO A 171 12.61 -3.12 26.15
N ASP A 172 12.96 -4.39 25.96
CA ASP A 172 14.30 -4.79 25.58
C ASP A 172 14.66 -4.28 24.18
N LEU A 173 13.70 -4.29 23.23
CA LEU A 173 13.91 -3.79 21.88
C LEU A 173 14.17 -2.28 21.88
N LEU A 174 13.55 -1.52 22.77
CA LEU A 174 13.79 -0.07 22.88
C LEU A 174 15.24 0.27 23.23
N GLN A 175 15.93 -0.60 23.99
CA GLN A 175 17.34 -0.40 24.33
C GLN A 175 18.24 -0.59 23.11
N ASP A 176 17.86 -1.45 22.17
CA ASP A 176 18.65 -1.79 20.99
C ASP A 176 18.27 -0.96 19.74
N LEU A 177 17.20 -0.16 19.79
CA LEU A 177 16.69 0.57 18.62
C LEU A 177 17.73 1.45 17.95
N SER A 178 18.59 2.13 18.73
CA SER A 178 19.65 2.97 18.17
C SER A 178 20.66 2.18 17.34
N HIS A 179 21.01 0.99 17.80
CA HIS A 179 21.93 0.10 17.09
C HIS A 179 21.28 -0.49 15.82
N ILE A 180 20.01 -0.88 15.92
CA ILE A 180 19.23 -1.37 14.79
C ILE A 180 19.05 -0.26 13.74
N ALA A 181 18.77 0.98 14.14
CA ALA A 181 18.64 2.11 13.26
C ALA A 181 19.92 2.40 12.45
N ILE A 182 21.08 2.35 13.10
CA ILE A 182 22.38 2.51 12.43
C ILE A 182 22.59 1.42 11.38
N LYS A 183 22.33 0.18 11.72
CA LYS A 183 22.57 -0.97 10.81
C LYS A 183 21.54 -1.03 9.67
N SER A 184 20.28 -0.74 9.94
CA SER A 184 19.22 -0.77 8.94
C SER A 184 19.19 0.47 8.07
N GLN A 185 19.81 1.58 8.50
CA GLN A 185 19.73 2.90 7.87
C GLN A 185 18.29 3.46 7.82
N LEU A 186 17.38 2.91 8.64
CA LEU A 186 16.01 3.41 8.75
C LEU A 186 15.99 4.77 9.45
N LYS A 187 15.17 5.67 8.91
CA LYS A 187 14.97 7.02 9.45
C LYS A 187 13.96 6.99 10.60
N PRO A 188 13.94 7.99 11.48
CA PRO A 188 12.91 8.12 12.52
C PRO A 188 11.48 8.03 11.98
N THR A 189 11.23 8.55 10.78
CA THR A 189 9.92 8.48 10.09
C THR A 189 9.54 7.06 9.70
N ASP A 190 10.52 6.18 9.43
CA ASP A 190 10.26 4.78 9.10
C ASP A 190 9.71 4.01 10.30
N TRP A 191 10.22 4.28 11.50
CA TRP A 191 9.71 3.68 12.75
C TRP A 191 8.25 4.06 13.01
N GLN A 192 7.91 5.35 12.79
CA GLN A 192 6.52 5.82 12.87
C GLN A 192 5.63 5.13 11.85
N THR A 193 6.12 4.97 10.62
CA THR A 193 5.40 4.24 9.56
C THR A 193 5.18 2.78 9.92
N ILE A 194 6.19 2.10 10.49
CA ILE A 194 6.08 0.71 10.97
C ILE A 194 4.99 0.59 12.05
N GLU A 195 4.97 1.50 13.03
CA GLU A 195 3.92 1.53 14.06
C GLU A 195 2.54 1.71 13.46
N GLN A 196 2.38 2.68 12.55
CA GLN A 196 1.11 2.93 11.87
C GLN A 196 0.63 1.72 11.05
N LEU A 197 1.54 1.03 10.35
CA LEU A 197 1.22 -0.18 9.59
C LEU A 197 0.72 -1.31 10.50
N ILE A 198 1.41 -1.54 11.62
CA ILE A 198 1.00 -2.56 12.59
C ILE A 198 -0.31 -2.17 13.26
N ALA A 199 -0.51 -0.88 13.56
CA ALA A 199 -1.75 -0.37 14.16
C ALA A 199 -3.01 -0.63 13.28
N GLN A 200 -2.84 -0.74 11.94
CA GLN A 200 -3.90 -1.16 11.03
C GLN A 200 -4.29 -2.65 11.13
N ASP A 201 -3.64 -3.41 11.99
CA ASP A 201 -3.80 -4.85 12.16
C ASP A 201 -3.79 -5.63 10.83
N PRO A 202 -2.63 -5.83 10.23
CA PRO A 202 -2.51 -6.49 8.92
C PRO A 202 -2.86 -7.99 8.95
N ARG A 203 -3.08 -8.55 10.13
CA ARG A 203 -3.36 -9.99 10.31
C ARG A 203 -4.66 -10.38 9.61
N PRO A 204 -4.76 -11.63 9.15
CA PRO A 204 -6.03 -12.17 8.63
C PRO A 204 -7.16 -12.05 9.66
N ALA A 205 -8.38 -11.71 9.22
CA ALA A 205 -9.53 -11.48 10.10
C ALA A 205 -9.76 -12.62 11.13
N TYR A 206 -9.60 -13.87 10.69
CA TYR A 206 -9.76 -15.07 11.54
C TYR A 206 -8.62 -15.26 12.57
N ARG A 207 -7.55 -14.48 12.49
CA ARG A 207 -6.41 -14.47 13.44
C ARG A 207 -6.40 -13.26 14.34
N GLN A 208 -7.27 -12.27 14.14
CA GLN A 208 -7.25 -11.02 14.90
C GLN A 208 -7.64 -11.16 16.38
N GLN A 209 -8.27 -12.29 16.74
CA GLN A 209 -8.58 -12.60 18.14
C GLN A 209 -7.51 -13.47 18.82
N ALA A 210 -6.54 -14.00 18.06
CA ALA A 210 -5.50 -14.86 18.60
C ALA A 210 -4.44 -14.03 19.33
N LEU A 211 -4.36 -14.20 20.66
CA LEU A 211 -3.32 -13.60 21.49
C LEU A 211 -2.00 -14.35 21.34
N ASN A 212 -0.89 -13.64 21.48
CA ASN A 212 0.49 -14.15 21.50
C ASN A 212 0.88 -14.98 20.25
N SER A 213 0.09 -14.90 19.17
CA SER A 213 0.47 -15.49 17.89
C SER A 213 1.47 -14.60 17.17
N PRO A 214 2.68 -15.09 16.83
CA PRO A 214 3.69 -14.27 16.16
C PRO A 214 3.33 -14.04 14.69
N PHE A 215 3.61 -12.84 14.21
CA PHE A 215 3.54 -12.42 12.81
C PHE A 215 4.81 -11.65 12.46
N VAL A 216 5.17 -11.69 11.18
CA VAL A 216 6.33 -10.99 10.66
C VAL A 216 5.91 -10.14 9.49
N MET A 217 6.25 -8.85 9.53
CA MET A 217 5.99 -7.89 8.47
C MET A 217 7.32 -7.36 7.94
N ARG A 218 7.53 -7.45 6.63
CA ARG A 218 8.71 -6.89 5.99
C ARG A 218 8.50 -5.41 5.65
N TYR A 219 9.47 -4.60 6.06
CA TYR A 219 9.56 -3.18 5.75
C TYR A 219 10.98 -2.84 5.33
N GLN A 220 11.16 -2.34 4.11
CA GLN A 220 12.49 -2.14 3.52
C GLN A 220 13.38 -3.38 3.68
N ASN A 221 14.46 -3.26 4.44
CA ASN A 221 15.48 -4.29 4.71
C ASN A 221 15.36 -4.89 6.10
N VAL A 222 14.20 -4.78 6.76
CA VAL A 222 13.96 -5.39 8.07
C VAL A 222 12.70 -6.26 8.07
N ASP A 223 12.72 -7.30 8.87
CA ASP A 223 11.56 -8.08 9.29
C ASP A 223 11.13 -7.66 10.70
N VAL A 224 9.90 -7.18 10.82
CA VAL A 224 9.30 -6.69 12.06
C VAL A 224 8.43 -7.78 12.66
N HIS A 225 8.83 -8.32 13.80
CA HIS A 225 8.12 -9.35 14.54
C HIS A 225 7.14 -8.70 15.51
N PHE A 226 5.89 -9.10 15.46
CA PHE A 226 4.87 -8.57 16.36
C PHE A 226 3.80 -9.60 16.70
N SER A 227 3.12 -9.39 17.83
CA SER A 227 1.96 -10.19 18.23
C SER A 227 0.93 -9.31 18.92
N GLN A 228 -0.28 -9.83 19.07
CA GLN A 228 -1.30 -9.20 19.90
C GLN A 228 -1.15 -9.67 21.33
N ILE A 229 -0.98 -8.74 22.27
CA ILE A 229 -0.81 -9.03 23.71
C ILE A 229 -2.10 -8.79 24.52
N ALA A 230 -3.02 -7.99 24.01
CA ALA A 230 -4.34 -7.73 24.58
C ALA A 230 -5.34 -7.41 23.46
N GLU A 231 -6.64 -7.32 23.75
CA GLU A 231 -7.72 -7.17 22.76
C GLU A 231 -7.47 -6.08 21.71
N SER A 232 -6.96 -4.93 22.13
CA SER A 232 -6.69 -3.77 21.25
C SER A 232 -5.23 -3.36 21.23
N VAL A 233 -4.31 -4.24 21.66
CA VAL A 233 -2.89 -3.92 21.81
C VAL A 233 -2.02 -4.91 21.01
N LEU A 234 -1.24 -4.39 20.09
CA LEU A 234 -0.18 -5.10 19.38
C LEU A 234 1.18 -4.70 19.96
N GLN A 235 2.11 -5.63 20.05
CA GLN A 235 3.46 -5.39 20.50
C GLN A 235 4.49 -5.80 19.46
N ILE A 236 5.39 -4.88 19.13
CA ILE A 236 6.58 -5.15 18.34
C ILE A 236 7.60 -5.80 19.26
N GLN A 237 8.02 -7.02 18.93
CA GLN A 237 8.83 -7.87 19.80
C GLN A 237 10.29 -7.93 19.37
N ALA A 238 10.56 -7.90 18.07
CA ALA A 238 11.91 -7.94 17.50
C ALA A 238 11.96 -7.28 16.12
N ILE A 239 13.15 -6.84 15.74
CA ILE A 239 13.49 -6.37 14.40
C ILE A 239 14.69 -7.16 13.92
N GLU A 240 14.55 -7.85 12.81
CA GLU A 240 15.62 -8.59 12.16
C GLU A 240 16.08 -7.89 10.90
N LEU A 241 17.39 -7.72 10.75
CA LEU A 241 18.01 -7.17 9.54
C LEU A 241 18.07 -8.26 8.46
N LEU A 242 17.71 -7.88 7.26
CA LEU A 242 17.86 -8.75 6.09
C LEU A 242 19.24 -8.54 5.48
N ASN A 243 19.91 -9.64 5.19
CA ASN A 243 21.22 -9.66 4.52
C ASN A 243 21.08 -9.36 3.02
#